data_47a87a7a2ea6e372a13c0b69a7b119b2
#
_entry.id   47a87a7a2ea6e372a13c0b69a7b119b2
#
_cell.length_a   1.000
_cell.length_b   1.000
_cell.length_c   1.000
_cell.angle_alpha   90.00
_cell.angle_beta   90.00
_cell.angle_gamma   90.00
#
_symmetry.space_group_name_H-M   'P 1'
#
loop_
_entity.id
_entity.type
_entity.pdbx_description
1 polymer ?
#
loop_
_entity_poly.entity_id
_entity_poly.type
_entity_poly.pdbx_seq_one_letter_code
_entity_poly.pdbx_strand_id
1 'polypeptide(L)'
;MKHHLILSAVAAMIIGSSTLLVAADKPKAGPTTKPAATQPAAKPVNKMCLVEDEHEIDPKVTVNYKGKTIGFCCKDCVEEFEKDPEKYVKRLK
;
A
#
# COMPACT_ATOMS: atom_id res chain seq x y z
N MET A 1 -16.12 73.12 13.93
CA MET A 1 -15.58 72.89 15.26
C MET A 1 -15.64 71.41 15.60
N LYS A 2 -14.49 70.86 15.81
CA LYS A 2 -14.18 69.67 16.61
C LYS A 2 -14.65 68.33 16.03
N HIS A 3 -13.82 67.67 15.28
CA HIS A 3 -12.69 66.87 15.75
C HIS A 3 -13.20 65.72 16.60
N HIS A 4 -13.27 64.64 16.03
CA HIS A 4 -12.83 63.46 16.74
C HIS A 4 -12.45 62.42 15.71
N LEU A 5 -11.27 62.53 15.50
CA LEU A 5 -10.38 61.45 15.18
C LEU A 5 -10.63 60.29 16.10
N ILE A 6 -11.15 59.27 15.62
CA ILE A 6 -11.07 57.98 16.29
C ILE A 6 -10.29 57.08 15.38
N LEU A 7 -9.04 57.03 15.66
CA LEU A 7 -8.19 55.95 15.18
C LEU A 7 -8.66 54.65 15.82
N SER A 8 -9.36 53.90 15.06
CA SER A 8 -9.51 52.50 15.41
C SER A 8 -8.51 51.68 14.65
N ALA A 9 -7.41 51.51 15.30
CA ALA A 9 -6.43 50.53 14.86
C ALA A 9 -7.03 49.12 15.13
N VAL A 10 -7.69 48.61 14.17
CA VAL A 10 -8.05 47.22 14.20
C VAL A 10 -6.86 46.44 13.71
N ALA A 11 -6.08 46.01 14.63
CA ALA A 11 -5.06 45.01 14.38
C ALA A 11 -5.77 43.69 14.15
N ALA A 12 -6.04 43.39 12.90
CA ALA A 12 -6.49 42.09 12.52
C ALA A 12 -5.30 41.12 12.63
N MET A 13 -5.19 40.49 13.75
CA MET A 13 -4.33 39.34 13.89
C MET A 13 -4.97 38.21 13.10
N ILE A 14 -4.53 38.03 11.90
CA ILE A 14 -4.79 36.85 11.15
C ILE A 14 -3.88 35.78 11.71
N ILE A 15 -4.40 35.06 12.65
CA ILE A 15 -3.81 33.82 13.07
C ILE A 15 -4.01 32.86 11.92
N GLY A 16 -3.01 32.78 11.10
CA GLY A 16 -2.95 31.76 10.09
C GLY A 16 -2.93 30.41 10.78
N SER A 17 -4.08 29.84 10.93
CA SER A 17 -4.16 28.42 11.24
C SER A 17 -3.68 27.67 10.04
N SER A 18 -2.42 27.39 10.04
CA SER A 18 -1.87 26.38 9.16
C SER A 18 -2.47 25.05 9.64
N THR A 19 -3.64 24.76 9.17
CA THR A 19 -4.10 23.40 9.18
C THR A 19 -3.15 22.64 8.26
N LEU A 20 -2.18 22.04 8.86
CA LEU A 20 -1.53 20.90 8.26
C LEU A 20 -2.65 19.90 8.00
N LEU A 21 -3.19 19.96 6.82
CA LEU A 21 -3.80 18.81 6.24
C LEU A 21 -2.67 17.80 6.08
N VAL A 22 -2.45 17.06 7.12
CA VAL A 22 -1.91 15.75 6.95
C VAL A 22 -2.98 15.06 6.12
N ALA A 23 -2.82 15.12 4.83
CA ALA A 23 -3.48 14.19 3.99
C ALA A 23 -3.15 12.85 4.62
N ALA A 24 -4.12 12.25 5.24
CA ALA A 24 -4.02 10.88 5.59
C ALA A 24 -3.81 10.21 4.24
N ASP A 25 -2.56 10.08 3.92
CA ASP A 25 -2.14 9.20 2.88
C ASP A 25 -2.74 7.88 3.32
N LYS A 26 -3.89 7.62 2.79
CA LYS A 26 -4.46 6.31 2.84
C LYS A 26 -3.35 5.46 2.26
N PRO A 27 -2.63 4.72 3.06
CA PRO A 27 -1.71 3.79 2.49
C PRO A 27 -2.59 2.95 1.61
N LYS A 28 -2.55 3.24 0.35
CA LYS A 28 -2.95 2.28 -0.62
C LYS A 28 -2.07 1.12 -0.23
N ALA A 29 -2.65 0.20 0.50
CA ALA A 29 -1.99 -1.03 0.82
C ALA A 29 -1.89 -1.80 -0.49
N GLY A 30 -1.20 -1.20 -1.40
CA GLY A 30 -0.41 -1.92 -2.33
C GLY A 30 0.50 -2.74 -1.43
N PRO A 31 0.58 -4.01 -1.61
CA PRO A 31 1.61 -4.75 -0.96
C PRO A 31 2.91 -4.12 -1.40
N THR A 32 3.40 -3.22 -0.62
CA THR A 32 4.80 -2.92 -0.61
C THR A 32 5.44 -4.13 0.02
N THR A 33 5.30 -5.18 -0.65
CA THR A 33 6.22 -6.25 -0.54
C THR A 33 7.49 -5.79 -1.22
N LYS A 34 8.12 -4.91 -0.58
CA LYS A 34 9.52 -5.10 -0.45
C LYS A 34 9.67 -6.59 -0.20
N PRO A 35 10.31 -7.34 -1.07
CA PRO A 35 10.53 -8.73 -0.80
C PRO A 35 11.28 -8.75 0.52
N ALA A 36 10.56 -8.98 1.57
CA ALA A 36 11.17 -9.30 2.84
C ALA A 36 11.72 -10.71 2.64
N ALA A 37 12.87 -10.72 2.03
CA ALA A 37 13.64 -11.92 1.72
C ALA A 37 14.15 -12.60 2.99
N THR A 38 13.50 -12.41 4.12
CA THR A 38 14.00 -12.91 5.39
C THR A 38 12.87 -13.20 6.37
N GLN A 39 11.73 -13.63 5.89
CA GLN A 39 10.88 -14.39 6.77
C GLN A 39 11.15 -15.86 6.56
N PRO A 40 11.32 -16.63 7.64
CA PRO A 40 11.45 -18.07 7.54
C PRO A 40 10.24 -18.55 6.77
N ALA A 41 10.53 -19.19 5.67
CA ALA A 41 9.59 -19.59 4.66
C ALA A 41 8.41 -20.34 5.27
N ALA A 42 7.35 -19.63 5.57
CA ALA A 42 6.07 -20.28 5.66
C ALA A 42 5.87 -20.96 4.31
N LYS A 43 5.67 -22.27 4.35
CA LYS A 43 5.49 -23.04 3.13
C LYS A 43 4.39 -22.39 2.29
N PRO A 44 4.65 -22.13 1.00
CA PRO A 44 3.60 -21.61 0.14
C PRO A 44 2.40 -22.57 0.14
N VAL A 45 1.22 -22.00 0.09
CA VAL A 45 -0.05 -22.76 0.14
C VAL A 45 -0.35 -23.43 -1.18
N ASN A 46 0.33 -23.04 -2.23
CA ASN A 46 0.20 -23.59 -3.58
C ASN A 46 1.47 -24.32 -4.00
N LYS A 47 1.34 -25.25 -4.93
CA LYS A 47 2.46 -25.98 -5.55
C LYS A 47 2.74 -25.49 -6.96
N MET A 48 1.73 -24.99 -7.63
CA MET A 48 1.78 -24.48 -8.98
C MET A 48 1.60 -22.97 -8.95
N CYS A 49 2.20 -22.28 -9.89
CA CYS A 49 2.06 -20.84 -10.03
C CYS A 49 0.58 -20.46 -10.24
N LEU A 50 0.11 -19.42 -9.59
CA LEU A 50 -1.29 -18.98 -9.75
C LEU A 50 -1.54 -18.22 -11.06
N VAL A 51 -0.49 -17.70 -11.65
CA VAL A 51 -0.57 -16.95 -12.91
C VAL A 51 -0.39 -17.90 -14.08
N GLU A 52 0.59 -18.79 -13.99
CA GLU A 52 0.90 -19.81 -14.98
C GLU A 52 0.72 -21.20 -14.36
N ASP A 53 -0.46 -21.73 -14.48
CA ASP A 53 -0.87 -22.99 -13.83
C ASP A 53 -0.03 -24.22 -14.23
N GLU A 54 0.77 -24.10 -15.29
CA GLU A 54 1.61 -25.19 -15.83
C GLU A 54 3.01 -25.23 -15.19
N HIS A 55 3.40 -24.16 -14.47
CA HIS A 55 4.73 -24.06 -13.89
C HIS A 55 4.70 -24.29 -12.37
N GLU A 56 5.67 -25.06 -11.91
CA GLU A 56 5.90 -25.20 -10.46
C GLU A 56 6.45 -23.90 -9.89
N ILE A 57 6.10 -23.65 -8.65
CA ILE A 57 6.59 -22.47 -7.93
C ILE A 57 8.07 -22.59 -7.57
N ASP A 58 8.77 -21.45 -7.58
CA ASP A 58 10.06 -21.34 -6.94
C ASP A 58 9.86 -20.98 -5.45
N PRO A 59 10.33 -21.80 -4.53
CA PRO A 59 10.16 -21.54 -3.09
C PRO A 59 10.84 -20.24 -2.62
N LYS A 60 11.68 -19.66 -3.45
CA LYS A 60 12.33 -18.37 -3.18
C LYS A 60 11.47 -17.18 -3.62
N VAL A 61 10.51 -17.41 -4.49
CA VAL A 61 9.62 -16.37 -5.04
C VAL A 61 8.26 -16.50 -4.41
N THR A 62 8.09 -15.90 -3.26
CA THR A 62 6.84 -15.96 -2.49
C THR A 62 6.35 -14.57 -2.09
N VAL A 63 5.06 -14.43 -1.99
CA VAL A 63 4.37 -13.21 -1.54
C VAL A 63 3.41 -13.55 -0.42
N ASN A 64 3.38 -12.72 0.60
CA ASN A 64 2.37 -12.82 1.65
C ASN A 64 1.14 -12.01 1.28
N TYR A 65 0.02 -12.67 1.17
CA TYR A 65 -1.26 -12.04 0.89
C TYR A 65 -2.34 -12.54 1.83
N LYS A 66 -2.94 -11.62 2.58
CA LYS A 66 -3.99 -11.92 3.56
C LYS A 66 -3.63 -13.07 4.52
N GLY A 67 -2.40 -13.08 4.99
CA GLY A 67 -1.90 -14.10 5.91
C GLY A 67 -1.55 -15.45 5.28
N LYS A 68 -1.58 -15.55 3.96
CA LYS A 68 -1.18 -16.74 3.21
C LYS A 68 0.10 -16.48 2.44
N THR A 69 1.03 -17.41 2.48
CA THR A 69 2.23 -17.36 1.66
C THR A 69 1.93 -18.02 0.31
N ILE A 70 2.05 -17.25 -0.75
CA ILE A 70 1.77 -17.70 -2.12
C ILE A 70 3.09 -17.78 -2.86
N GLY A 71 3.36 -18.90 -3.50
CA GLY A 71 4.54 -19.11 -4.33
C GLY A 71 4.27 -18.80 -5.80
N PHE A 72 5.31 -18.34 -6.49
CA PHE A 72 5.30 -18.05 -7.91
C PHE A 72 6.51 -18.67 -8.60
N CYS A 73 6.43 -18.92 -9.89
CA CYS A 73 7.53 -19.49 -10.66
C CYS A 73 8.62 -18.44 -10.99
N CYS A 74 8.22 -17.17 -11.10
CA CYS A 74 9.10 -16.07 -11.43
C CYS A 74 8.60 -14.74 -10.88
N LYS A 75 9.43 -13.71 -10.95
CA LYS A 75 9.09 -12.37 -10.47
C LYS A 75 8.00 -11.69 -11.30
N ASP A 76 7.98 -11.94 -12.59
CA ASP A 76 6.98 -11.36 -13.50
C ASP A 76 5.57 -11.81 -13.10
N CYS A 77 5.43 -13.06 -12.67
CA CYS A 77 4.16 -13.58 -12.12
C CYS A 77 3.75 -12.89 -10.83
N VAL A 78 4.70 -12.44 -10.01
CA VAL A 78 4.42 -11.65 -8.81
C VAL A 78 3.83 -10.29 -9.20
N GLU A 79 4.43 -9.62 -10.16
CA GLU A 79 3.94 -8.32 -10.64
C GLU A 79 2.54 -8.43 -11.27
N GLU A 80 2.29 -9.50 -11.98
CA GLU A 80 0.97 -9.77 -12.55
C GLU A 80 -0.07 -10.08 -11.47
N PHE A 81 0.33 -10.82 -10.45
CA PHE A 81 -0.52 -11.07 -9.29
C PHE A 81 -0.86 -9.79 -8.53
N GLU A 82 0.10 -8.88 -8.37
CA GLU A 82 -0.10 -7.62 -7.64
C GLU A 82 -1.11 -6.70 -8.33
N LYS A 83 -1.28 -6.82 -9.64
CA LYS A 83 -2.30 -6.05 -10.38
C LYS A 83 -3.71 -6.47 -10.03
N ASP A 84 -3.97 -7.78 -9.93
CA ASP A 84 -5.29 -8.33 -9.66
C ASP A 84 -5.24 -9.56 -8.72
N PRO A 85 -4.86 -9.39 -7.46
CA PRO A 85 -4.64 -10.51 -6.56
C PRO A 85 -5.91 -11.35 -6.31
N GLU A 86 -7.07 -10.70 -6.26
CA GLU A 86 -8.34 -11.38 -6.01
C GLU A 86 -8.72 -12.37 -7.12
N LYS A 87 -8.31 -12.10 -8.34
CA LYS A 87 -8.55 -12.99 -9.48
C LYS A 87 -7.83 -14.32 -9.31
N TYR A 88 -6.60 -14.24 -8.85
CA TYR A 88 -5.73 -15.40 -8.71
C TYR A 88 -5.96 -16.17 -7.42
N VAL A 89 -6.23 -15.49 -6.33
CA VAL A 89 -6.51 -16.11 -5.03
C VAL A 89 -7.73 -17.02 -5.06
N LYS A 90 -8.70 -16.72 -5.89
CA LYS A 90 -9.88 -17.59 -6.10
C LYS A 90 -9.54 -18.99 -6.63
N ARG A 91 -8.36 -19.14 -7.22
CA ARG A 91 -7.86 -20.42 -7.72
C ARG A 91 -7.20 -21.27 -6.62
N LEU A 92 -6.89 -20.68 -5.48
CA LEU A 92 -6.42 -21.41 -4.31
C LEU A 92 -7.58 -22.23 -3.74
N LYS A 93 -7.53 -23.51 -3.96
CA LYS A 93 -8.45 -24.48 -3.36
C LYS A 93 -7.88 -25.01 -2.05
#